data_b365dfd4d97c26564a838be3c967f4be
#
_entry.id   b365dfd4d97c26564a838be3c967f4be
#
_cell.length_a   1.000
_cell.length_b   1.000
_cell.length_c   1.000
_cell.angle_alpha   90.00
_cell.angle_beta   90.00
_cell.angle_gamma   90.00
#
_symmetry.space_group_name_H-M   'P 1'
#
loop_
_entity.id
_entity.type
_entity.pdbx_description
1 polymer ?
#
loop_
_entity_poly.entity_id
_entity_poly.type
_entity_poly.pdbx_seq_one_letter_code
_entity_poly.pdbx_strand_id
1 'polypeptide(L)'
;MSRSKIDMSSLVFKKIHEAAAKQDATYIEDDHDRWLSKKDDADLAIMTDAQVEVLTLGAKIFSVSISTENSKYYCFSGLPVPPILPQNLEEVEATPGLFSCVVWFANILSTSTSSTARDILQDQYKGYDNYSGHDLNDVLQLFPKLYFVKVNTSAKEVYLDDINRVTGAYICSGYYDGPLQINEELRSRLLTLFEAGAETIPFNLPLQGILSYSWSAMFLDLYRCLEQLYTALKLKELVAKLPFEGSLAELAYLLENELSWRPKEQDALASILATTQEATRKNILSAFVPDITVINEYPSTKCAAHVYKLRNSHVHFRPAMKAETLPSEKWNEIVLAMCDAVDDVYEKIGADFLNKKQSSPIAE
;
A
#
# COMPACT_ATOMS: atom_id res chain seq x y z
N MET A 1 -11.63 21.17 -12.59
CA MET A 1 -13.08 21.21 -12.88
C MET A 1 -13.79 21.21 -11.54
N SER A 2 -14.70 22.15 -11.30
CA SER A 2 -15.55 22.13 -10.10
C SER A 2 -16.44 20.90 -10.18
N ARG A 3 -16.42 20.03 -9.18
CA ARG A 3 -17.25 18.82 -9.11
C ARG A 3 -18.67 19.25 -8.75
N SER A 4 -19.65 18.76 -9.48
CA SER A 4 -21.05 18.97 -9.13
C SER A 4 -21.53 17.78 -8.31
N LYS A 5 -22.24 18.07 -7.20
CA LYS A 5 -22.92 17.06 -6.38
C LYS A 5 -23.89 16.20 -7.22
N ILE A 6 -24.55 16.84 -8.16
CA ILE A 6 -25.50 16.18 -9.07
C ILE A 6 -24.77 15.15 -9.94
N ASP A 7 -23.63 15.52 -10.52
CA ASP A 7 -22.86 14.64 -11.39
C ASP A 7 -22.31 13.40 -10.65
N MET A 8 -21.81 13.59 -9.42
CA MET A 8 -21.30 12.49 -8.61
C MET A 8 -22.43 11.52 -8.20
N SER A 9 -23.56 12.06 -7.81
CA SER A 9 -24.72 11.26 -7.42
C SER A 9 -25.33 10.54 -8.62
N SER A 10 -25.47 11.20 -9.77
CA SER A 10 -26.02 10.60 -10.98
C SER A 10 -25.12 9.46 -11.52
N LEU A 11 -23.79 9.58 -11.38
CA LEU A 11 -22.88 8.50 -11.76
C LEU A 11 -23.16 7.19 -11.01
N VAL A 12 -23.53 7.26 -9.73
CA VAL A 12 -23.88 6.07 -8.95
C VAL A 12 -25.01 5.29 -9.63
N PHE A 13 -26.07 5.98 -10.02
CA PHE A 13 -27.21 5.35 -10.70
C PHE A 13 -26.85 4.87 -12.10
N LYS A 14 -26.06 5.64 -12.85
CA LYS A 14 -25.52 5.21 -14.13
C LYS A 14 -24.75 3.89 -14.03
N LYS A 15 -23.93 3.70 -12.99
CA LYS A 15 -23.24 2.44 -12.74
C LYS A 15 -24.17 1.27 -12.47
N ILE A 16 -25.31 1.51 -11.82
CA ILE A 16 -26.35 0.49 -11.60
C ILE A 16 -26.98 0.08 -12.95
N HIS A 17 -27.37 1.05 -13.77
CA HIS A 17 -27.91 0.80 -15.10
C HIS A 17 -26.93 0.06 -16.02
N GLU A 18 -25.66 0.50 -16.07
CA GLU A 18 -24.60 -0.17 -16.85
C GLU A 18 -24.43 -1.64 -16.46
N ALA A 19 -24.48 -1.95 -15.15
CA ALA A 19 -24.35 -3.33 -14.68
C ALA A 19 -25.56 -4.18 -15.05
N ALA A 20 -26.76 -3.64 -14.89
CA ALA A 20 -28.02 -4.30 -15.27
C ALA A 20 -28.09 -4.59 -16.78
N ALA A 21 -27.77 -3.59 -17.62
CA ALA A 21 -27.76 -3.73 -19.07
C ALA A 21 -26.70 -4.73 -19.57
N LYS A 22 -25.57 -4.83 -18.88
CA LYS A 22 -24.52 -5.80 -19.21
C LYS A 22 -24.94 -7.25 -18.98
N GLN A 23 -25.82 -7.48 -17.99
CA GLN A 23 -26.31 -8.82 -17.65
C GLN A 23 -27.58 -9.21 -18.45
N ASP A 24 -28.40 -8.25 -18.83
CA ASP A 24 -29.67 -8.46 -19.51
C ASP A 24 -29.81 -7.48 -20.66
N ALA A 25 -29.63 -7.96 -21.87
CA ALA A 25 -29.75 -7.16 -23.09
C ALA A 25 -31.18 -6.58 -23.34
N THR A 26 -32.18 -7.06 -22.60
CA THR A 26 -33.55 -6.54 -22.64
C THR A 26 -33.80 -5.43 -21.61
N TYR A 27 -32.81 -5.15 -20.76
CA TYR A 27 -32.90 -4.06 -19.79
C TYR A 27 -32.84 -2.71 -20.52
N ILE A 28 -33.82 -1.88 -20.29
CA ILE A 28 -33.89 -0.53 -20.85
C ILE A 28 -33.58 0.45 -19.73
N GLU A 29 -32.52 1.23 -19.93
CA GLU A 29 -32.18 2.37 -19.08
C GLU A 29 -33.23 3.48 -19.33
N ASP A 30 -33.64 4.13 -18.25
CA ASP A 30 -34.47 5.34 -18.31
C ASP A 30 -33.62 6.59 -18.10
N ASP A 31 -34.09 7.74 -18.57
CA ASP A 31 -33.40 9.04 -18.49
C ASP A 31 -33.78 9.85 -17.24
N HIS A 32 -34.34 9.20 -16.22
CA HIS A 32 -34.79 9.91 -15.03
C HIS A 32 -33.63 10.31 -14.12
N ASP A 33 -33.66 11.56 -13.67
CA ASP A 33 -32.72 12.06 -12.69
C ASP A 33 -32.92 11.40 -11.32
N ARG A 34 -31.84 10.89 -10.75
CA ARG A 34 -31.81 10.28 -9.40
C ARG A 34 -30.63 10.78 -8.60
N TRP A 35 -30.78 10.81 -7.27
CA TRP A 35 -29.72 11.15 -6.34
C TRP A 35 -29.87 10.40 -5.01
N LEU A 36 -28.79 10.39 -4.24
CA LEU A 36 -28.82 9.87 -2.86
C LEU A 36 -29.37 10.93 -1.93
N SER A 37 -30.20 10.53 -0.99
CA SER A 37 -30.71 11.42 0.06
C SER A 37 -29.55 12.00 0.86
N LYS A 38 -29.58 13.33 1.07
CA LYS A 38 -28.52 14.03 1.80
C LYS A 38 -28.69 13.85 3.31
N LYS A 39 -27.58 13.57 4.05
CA LYS A 39 -27.60 13.56 5.51
C LYS A 39 -27.27 14.94 6.11
N ASP A 40 -26.14 15.55 5.70
CA ASP A 40 -25.69 16.84 6.26
C ASP A 40 -24.80 17.64 5.28
N ASP A 41 -24.30 18.80 5.75
CA ASP A 41 -23.44 19.68 4.93
C ASP A 41 -21.99 19.17 4.83
N ALA A 42 -21.53 18.29 5.74
CA ALA A 42 -20.22 17.68 5.66
C ALA A 42 -20.11 16.77 4.43
N ASP A 43 -21.18 16.06 4.09
CA ASP A 43 -21.24 15.28 2.86
C ASP A 43 -21.06 16.12 1.60
N LEU A 44 -21.57 17.34 1.60
CA LEU A 44 -21.40 18.26 0.47
C LEU A 44 -19.93 18.65 0.30
N ALA A 45 -19.24 18.99 1.39
CA ALA A 45 -17.82 19.32 1.36
C ALA A 45 -16.98 18.11 0.88
N ILE A 46 -17.30 16.89 1.31
CA ILE A 46 -16.64 15.68 0.83
C ILE A 46 -16.78 15.53 -0.69
N MET A 47 -17.97 15.75 -1.24
CA MET A 47 -18.21 15.58 -2.67
C MET A 47 -17.52 16.67 -3.51
N THR A 48 -17.45 17.92 -3.03
CA THR A 48 -16.96 19.06 -3.82
C THR A 48 -15.46 19.30 -3.66
N ASP A 49 -14.93 19.20 -2.46
CA ASP A 49 -13.62 19.74 -2.10
C ASP A 49 -12.59 18.69 -1.68
N ALA A 50 -13.03 17.43 -1.40
CA ALA A 50 -12.11 16.40 -0.94
C ALA A 50 -11.01 16.11 -1.97
N GLN A 51 -9.77 15.94 -1.47
CA GLN A 51 -8.70 15.33 -2.21
C GLN A 51 -8.82 13.82 -2.07
N VAL A 52 -8.76 13.12 -3.19
CA VAL A 52 -8.96 11.67 -3.23
C VAL A 52 -7.79 11.00 -3.92
N GLU A 53 -7.23 10.00 -3.25
CA GLU A 53 -6.20 9.11 -3.77
C GLU A 53 -6.75 7.70 -3.84
N VAL A 54 -6.50 6.99 -4.94
CA VAL A 54 -6.96 5.61 -5.15
C VAL A 54 -5.77 4.69 -5.34
N LEU A 55 -5.69 3.67 -4.51
CA LEU A 55 -4.72 2.59 -4.61
C LEU A 55 -5.43 1.32 -5.10
N THR A 56 -5.21 0.97 -6.36
CA THR A 56 -5.75 -0.26 -6.95
C THR A 56 -4.77 -1.41 -6.74
N LEU A 57 -5.20 -2.44 -6.01
CA LEU A 57 -4.41 -3.63 -5.67
C LEU A 57 -4.80 -4.85 -6.51
N GLY A 58 -5.98 -4.82 -7.11
CA GLY A 58 -6.52 -5.88 -7.96
C GLY A 58 -7.87 -5.49 -8.55
N ALA A 59 -8.46 -6.36 -9.35
CA ALA A 59 -9.72 -6.05 -10.07
C ALA A 59 -10.90 -5.66 -9.16
N LYS A 60 -10.90 -6.13 -7.91
CA LYS A 60 -11.94 -5.84 -6.91
C LYS A 60 -11.34 -5.47 -5.55
N ILE A 61 -10.04 -5.28 -5.49
CA ILE A 61 -9.29 -4.97 -4.27
C ILE A 61 -8.69 -3.59 -4.44
N PHE A 62 -9.13 -2.66 -3.60
CA PHE A 62 -8.62 -1.29 -3.64
C PHE A 62 -8.75 -0.62 -2.27
N SER A 63 -8.00 0.44 -2.11
CA SER A 63 -8.12 1.39 -1.01
C SER A 63 -8.30 2.79 -1.56
N VAL A 64 -9.07 3.62 -0.88
CA VAL A 64 -9.29 5.01 -1.24
C VAL A 64 -9.03 5.88 -0.02
N SER A 65 -8.21 6.89 -0.17
CA SER A 65 -8.03 7.97 0.82
C SER A 65 -8.88 9.17 0.41
N ILE A 66 -9.66 9.71 1.33
CA ILE A 66 -10.53 10.87 1.12
C ILE A 66 -10.19 11.90 2.19
N SER A 67 -9.59 13.01 1.79
CA SER A 67 -9.14 14.07 2.71
C SER A 67 -9.87 15.36 2.44
N THR A 68 -10.43 15.94 3.48
CA THR A 68 -10.97 17.31 3.51
C THR A 68 -10.08 18.17 4.39
N GLU A 69 -10.36 19.46 4.49
CA GLU A 69 -9.64 20.36 5.38
C GLU A 69 -9.61 19.88 6.85
N ASN A 70 -10.69 19.25 7.32
CA ASN A 70 -10.88 18.92 8.74
C ASN A 70 -10.97 17.41 9.04
N SER A 71 -10.94 16.56 8.03
CA SER A 71 -11.19 15.13 8.21
C SER A 71 -10.50 14.31 7.14
N LYS A 72 -10.02 13.11 7.53
CA LYS A 72 -9.45 12.14 6.62
C LYS A 72 -10.12 10.79 6.82
N TYR A 73 -10.47 10.15 5.73
CA TYR A 73 -11.14 8.86 5.70
C TYR A 73 -10.38 7.91 4.79
N TYR A 74 -10.52 6.62 5.08
CA TYR A 74 -10.11 5.56 4.18
C TYR A 74 -11.30 4.64 3.89
N CYS A 75 -11.35 4.13 2.66
CA CYS A 75 -12.31 3.11 2.26
C CYS A 75 -11.55 1.91 1.72
N PHE A 76 -11.92 0.72 2.20
CA PHE A 76 -11.35 -0.55 1.76
C PHE A 76 -12.40 -1.41 1.07
N SER A 77 -12.02 -2.09 0.00
CA SER A 77 -12.86 -3.06 -0.69
C SER A 77 -12.07 -4.30 -1.06
N GLY A 78 -12.70 -5.47 -0.94
CA GLY A 78 -12.07 -6.75 -1.27
C GLY A 78 -11.00 -7.21 -0.29
N LEU A 79 -10.82 -6.50 0.83
CA LEU A 79 -9.91 -6.85 1.91
C LEU A 79 -10.70 -7.40 3.11
N PRO A 80 -10.16 -8.35 3.90
CA PRO A 80 -10.81 -8.80 5.12
C PRO A 80 -10.89 -7.66 6.14
N VAL A 81 -12.02 -7.57 6.84
CA VAL A 81 -12.20 -6.57 7.91
C VAL A 81 -11.42 -7.05 9.14
N PRO A 82 -10.47 -6.27 9.66
CA PRO A 82 -9.71 -6.67 10.83
C PRO A 82 -10.58 -6.64 12.09
N PRO A 83 -10.39 -7.57 13.03
CA PRO A 83 -11.12 -7.59 14.29
C PRO A 83 -10.75 -6.42 15.21
N ILE A 84 -9.54 -5.88 15.03
CA ILE A 84 -9.02 -4.69 15.71
C ILE A 84 -8.40 -3.81 14.63
N LEU A 85 -8.89 -2.59 14.52
CA LEU A 85 -8.34 -1.62 13.57
C LEU A 85 -6.92 -1.18 13.96
N PRO A 86 -6.09 -0.79 12.98
CA PRO A 86 -4.83 -0.09 13.23
C PRO A 86 -5.03 1.13 14.13
N GLN A 87 -3.96 1.52 14.79
CA GLN A 87 -4.00 2.64 15.74
C GLN A 87 -4.52 3.93 15.07
N ASN A 88 -5.36 4.69 15.78
CA ASN A 88 -5.94 5.96 15.33
C ASN A 88 -6.88 5.86 14.11
N LEU A 89 -7.38 4.68 13.79
CA LEU A 89 -8.46 4.48 12.84
C LEU A 89 -9.74 4.05 13.58
N GLU A 90 -10.85 4.66 13.24
CA GLU A 90 -12.17 4.37 13.81
C GLU A 90 -13.14 3.99 12.69
N GLU A 91 -13.94 2.95 12.90
CA GLU A 91 -15.00 2.56 11.97
C GLU A 91 -16.05 3.66 11.89
N VAL A 92 -16.48 3.96 10.66
CA VAL A 92 -17.55 4.91 10.42
C VAL A 92 -18.56 4.34 9.42
N GLU A 93 -19.82 4.71 9.59
CA GLU A 93 -20.83 4.38 8.60
C GLU A 93 -20.58 5.11 7.28
N ALA A 94 -20.93 4.46 6.18
CA ALA A 94 -20.95 5.10 4.88
C ALA A 94 -21.93 6.28 4.89
N THR A 95 -21.49 7.39 4.30
CA THR A 95 -22.37 8.52 4.02
C THR A 95 -22.55 8.70 2.51
N PRO A 96 -23.60 9.38 2.04
CA PRO A 96 -23.78 9.66 0.62
C PRO A 96 -22.57 10.33 -0.02
N GLY A 97 -21.89 11.22 0.71
CA GLY A 97 -20.69 11.90 0.25
C GLY A 97 -19.50 10.96 0.09
N LEU A 98 -19.18 10.18 1.14
CA LEU A 98 -18.10 9.20 1.10
C LEU A 98 -18.32 8.15 0.01
N PHE A 99 -19.53 7.60 -0.06
CA PHE A 99 -19.87 6.57 -1.05
C PHE A 99 -19.75 7.10 -2.48
N SER A 100 -20.34 8.29 -2.77
CA SER A 100 -20.27 8.89 -4.11
C SER A 100 -18.83 9.20 -4.52
N CYS A 101 -17.98 9.64 -3.60
CA CYS A 101 -16.54 9.83 -3.86
C CYS A 101 -15.85 8.52 -4.26
N VAL A 102 -16.11 7.44 -3.53
CA VAL A 102 -15.50 6.13 -3.86
C VAL A 102 -15.99 5.65 -5.23
N VAL A 103 -17.29 5.74 -5.53
CA VAL A 103 -17.84 5.35 -6.85
C VAL A 103 -17.22 6.18 -7.97
N TRP A 104 -17.06 7.48 -7.76
CA TRP A 104 -16.51 8.39 -8.77
C TRP A 104 -15.05 8.15 -9.06
N PHE A 105 -14.21 8.10 -8.01
CA PHE A 105 -12.76 8.07 -8.16
C PHE A 105 -12.18 6.68 -8.37
N ALA A 106 -12.67 5.67 -7.64
CA ALA A 106 -12.25 4.29 -7.83
C ALA A 106 -12.97 3.60 -8.98
N ASN A 107 -13.96 4.29 -9.62
CA ASN A 107 -14.70 3.78 -10.75
C ASN A 107 -15.26 2.37 -10.50
N ILE A 108 -15.78 2.14 -9.31
CA ILE A 108 -16.31 0.83 -8.91
C ILE A 108 -17.52 0.45 -9.74
N LEU A 109 -17.61 -0.82 -10.07
CA LEU A 109 -18.76 -1.37 -10.82
C LEU A 109 -19.83 -1.82 -9.84
N SER A 110 -21.08 -1.52 -10.17
CA SER A 110 -22.22 -2.11 -9.47
C SER A 110 -22.28 -3.63 -9.70
N THR A 111 -22.79 -4.35 -8.71
CA THR A 111 -23.06 -5.79 -8.75
C THR A 111 -24.54 -6.09 -9.00
N SER A 112 -25.35 -5.06 -9.28
CA SER A 112 -26.80 -5.18 -9.48
C SER A 112 -27.16 -6.08 -10.67
N THR A 113 -28.24 -6.82 -10.49
CA THR A 113 -28.93 -7.51 -11.58
C THR A 113 -30.00 -6.60 -12.19
N SER A 114 -30.55 -6.97 -13.37
CA SER A 114 -31.63 -6.22 -14.00
C SER A 114 -32.89 -6.17 -13.12
N SER A 115 -33.21 -7.24 -12.38
CA SER A 115 -34.35 -7.26 -11.45
C SER A 115 -34.08 -6.32 -10.25
N THR A 116 -32.97 -6.45 -9.57
CA THR A 116 -32.65 -5.59 -8.40
C THR A 116 -32.52 -4.11 -8.78
N ALA A 117 -32.02 -3.81 -9.98
CA ALA A 117 -31.99 -2.45 -10.48
C ALA A 117 -33.41 -1.89 -10.68
N ARG A 118 -34.32 -2.68 -11.31
CA ARG A 118 -35.72 -2.27 -11.47
C ARG A 118 -36.40 -2.07 -10.12
N ASP A 119 -36.28 -3.01 -9.19
CA ASP A 119 -36.95 -2.97 -7.88
C ASP A 119 -36.56 -1.68 -7.10
N ILE A 120 -35.35 -1.19 -7.25
CA ILE A 120 -34.87 0.01 -6.54
C ILE A 120 -35.14 1.29 -7.33
N LEU A 121 -35.07 1.27 -8.66
CA LEU A 121 -35.10 2.48 -9.47
C LEU A 121 -36.47 2.77 -10.11
N GLN A 122 -37.35 1.77 -10.30
CA GLN A 122 -38.51 1.87 -11.17
C GLN A 122 -39.49 2.95 -10.71
N ASP A 123 -39.76 3.05 -9.43
CA ASP A 123 -40.80 3.90 -8.85
C ASP A 123 -40.25 5.15 -8.12
N GLN A 124 -38.96 5.43 -8.22
CA GLN A 124 -38.31 6.53 -7.49
C GLN A 124 -37.37 7.33 -8.39
N TYR A 125 -37.79 8.54 -8.78
CA TYR A 125 -37.00 9.46 -9.58
C TYR A 125 -37.55 10.89 -9.50
N LYS A 126 -36.77 11.86 -9.98
CA LYS A 126 -37.18 13.27 -10.02
C LYS A 126 -38.46 13.46 -10.84
N GLY A 127 -39.47 14.08 -10.23
CA GLY A 127 -40.80 14.28 -10.81
C GLY A 127 -41.86 13.35 -10.27
N TYR A 128 -41.45 12.30 -9.50
CA TYR A 128 -42.38 11.50 -8.73
C TYR A 128 -42.80 12.27 -7.44
N ASP A 129 -44.03 12.13 -7.02
CA ASP A 129 -44.55 12.84 -5.84
C ASP A 129 -43.75 12.49 -4.59
N ASN A 130 -43.24 13.53 -3.92
CA ASN A 130 -42.41 13.42 -2.71
C ASN A 130 -41.03 12.76 -2.84
N TYR A 131 -40.45 12.68 -4.06
CA TYR A 131 -39.10 12.16 -4.22
C TYR A 131 -38.06 13.06 -3.56
N SER A 132 -37.37 12.56 -2.54
CA SER A 132 -36.31 13.27 -1.81
C SER A 132 -34.92 12.67 -2.02
N GLY A 133 -34.80 11.67 -2.88
CA GLY A 133 -33.60 10.87 -3.13
C GLY A 133 -33.74 9.43 -2.63
N HIS A 134 -32.86 8.55 -3.08
CA HIS A 134 -32.78 7.17 -2.63
C HIS A 134 -32.09 7.04 -1.27
N ASP A 135 -32.54 6.11 -0.45
CA ASP A 135 -31.79 5.75 0.77
C ASP A 135 -30.45 5.12 0.38
N LEU A 136 -29.40 5.53 1.09
CA LEU A 136 -28.04 5.03 0.86
C LEU A 136 -27.94 3.51 1.05
N ASN A 137 -28.63 2.96 2.06
CA ASN A 137 -28.55 1.53 2.38
C ASN A 137 -29.13 0.67 1.25
N ASP A 138 -30.19 1.15 0.55
CA ASP A 138 -30.75 0.46 -0.59
C ASP A 138 -29.78 0.43 -1.77
N VAL A 139 -29.00 1.49 -1.94
CA VAL A 139 -28.04 1.60 -3.04
C VAL A 139 -26.73 0.89 -2.73
N LEU A 140 -26.23 0.93 -1.48
CA LEU A 140 -24.99 0.27 -1.07
C LEU A 140 -24.98 -1.23 -1.35
N GLN A 141 -26.11 -1.92 -1.17
CA GLN A 141 -26.22 -3.36 -1.41
C GLN A 141 -26.04 -3.76 -2.89
N LEU A 142 -26.11 -2.79 -3.79
CA LEU A 142 -25.89 -2.98 -5.24
C LEU A 142 -24.43 -2.85 -5.65
N PHE A 143 -23.53 -2.58 -4.71
CA PHE A 143 -22.11 -2.44 -4.95
C PHE A 143 -21.31 -3.47 -4.13
N PRO A 144 -20.02 -3.68 -4.45
CA PRO A 144 -19.14 -4.47 -3.59
C PRO A 144 -19.13 -3.92 -2.16
N LYS A 145 -18.90 -4.80 -1.18
CA LYS A 145 -18.80 -4.37 0.22
C LYS A 145 -17.69 -3.36 0.39
N LEU A 146 -18.03 -2.20 0.92
CA LEU A 146 -17.12 -1.10 1.23
C LEU A 146 -17.02 -0.97 2.76
N TYR A 147 -15.81 -0.78 3.26
CA TYR A 147 -15.54 -0.57 4.67
C TYR A 147 -14.88 0.77 4.86
N PHE A 148 -15.52 1.64 5.64
CA PHE A 148 -15.06 3.01 5.86
C PHE A 148 -14.46 3.16 7.25
N VAL A 149 -13.33 3.87 7.32
CA VAL A 149 -12.71 4.27 8.58
C VAL A 149 -12.36 5.76 8.52
N LYS A 150 -12.39 6.40 9.68
CA LYS A 150 -11.97 7.79 9.87
C LYS A 150 -10.67 7.82 10.65
N VAL A 151 -9.79 8.73 10.27
CA VAL A 151 -8.56 9.02 11.02
C VAL A 151 -8.91 9.91 12.21
N ASN A 152 -8.40 9.57 13.38
CA ASN A 152 -8.53 10.40 14.57
C ASN A 152 -7.73 11.71 14.34
N THR A 153 -8.42 12.85 14.35
CA THR A 153 -7.84 14.15 14.04
C THR A 153 -6.79 14.64 15.05
N SER A 154 -6.73 14.05 16.25
CA SER A 154 -5.68 14.35 17.24
C SER A 154 -4.37 13.59 16.97
N ALA A 155 -4.38 12.57 16.13
CA ALA A 155 -3.21 11.79 15.78
C ALA A 155 -2.31 12.58 14.79
N LYS A 156 -1.00 12.55 15.06
CA LYS A 156 0.04 13.19 14.22
C LYS A 156 0.99 12.17 13.61
N GLU A 157 0.53 10.93 13.48
CA GLU A 157 1.39 9.85 13.00
C GLU A 157 1.50 9.88 11.48
N VAL A 158 2.74 9.93 11.00
CA VAL A 158 3.07 10.10 9.56
C VAL A 158 2.47 8.99 8.69
N TYR A 159 2.35 7.76 9.22
CA TYR A 159 1.80 6.64 8.45
C TYR A 159 0.35 6.89 7.99
N LEU A 160 -0.41 7.70 8.75
CA LEU A 160 -1.79 8.05 8.42
C LEU A 160 -1.91 8.94 7.17
N ASP A 161 -0.79 9.43 6.62
CA ASP A 161 -0.76 10.24 5.40
C ASP A 161 -0.38 9.45 4.14
N ASP A 162 0.10 8.22 4.31
CA ASP A 162 0.49 7.32 3.20
C ASP A 162 -0.52 6.19 3.04
N ILE A 163 -1.23 6.15 1.91
CA ILE A 163 -2.24 5.14 1.61
C ILE A 163 -1.67 3.71 1.58
N ASN A 164 -0.40 3.51 1.18
CA ASN A 164 0.23 2.19 1.17
C ASN A 164 0.46 1.71 2.60
N ARG A 165 0.91 2.61 3.48
CA ARG A 165 1.15 2.30 4.90
C ARG A 165 -0.16 1.95 5.61
N VAL A 166 -1.17 2.80 5.47
CA VAL A 166 -2.49 2.55 6.09
C VAL A 166 -3.11 1.26 5.57
N THR A 167 -3.02 1.01 4.26
CA THR A 167 -3.54 -0.24 3.67
C THR A 167 -2.77 -1.45 4.17
N GLY A 168 -1.45 -1.38 4.26
CA GLY A 168 -0.61 -2.45 4.80
C GLY A 168 -0.92 -2.75 6.27
N ALA A 169 -1.04 -1.71 7.10
CA ALA A 169 -1.43 -1.84 8.51
C ALA A 169 -2.82 -2.47 8.66
N TYR A 170 -3.78 -2.03 7.84
CA TYR A 170 -5.14 -2.60 7.81
C TYR A 170 -5.12 -4.10 7.46
N ILE A 171 -4.37 -4.50 6.43
CA ILE A 171 -4.24 -5.91 6.04
C ILE A 171 -3.57 -6.71 7.14
N CYS A 172 -2.46 -6.25 7.72
CA CYS A 172 -1.75 -6.95 8.80
C CYS A 172 -2.63 -7.13 10.02
N SER A 173 -3.48 -6.17 10.36
CA SER A 173 -4.42 -6.28 11.49
C SER A 173 -5.49 -7.35 11.29
N GLY A 174 -5.84 -7.68 10.03
CA GLY A 174 -6.85 -8.69 9.66
C GLY A 174 -6.31 -9.94 8.98
N TYR A 175 -5.00 -10.14 8.93
CA TYR A 175 -4.38 -11.24 8.20
C TYR A 175 -4.40 -12.55 9.01
N TYR A 176 -5.52 -13.25 9.00
CA TYR A 176 -5.66 -14.55 9.68
C TYR A 176 -5.75 -15.72 8.70
N ASP A 177 -6.34 -15.52 7.51
CA ASP A 177 -6.61 -16.55 6.50
C ASP A 177 -6.05 -16.15 5.12
N GLY A 178 -4.89 -15.49 5.10
CA GLY A 178 -4.23 -15.09 3.85
C GLY A 178 -3.61 -16.29 3.10
N PRO A 179 -3.20 -16.09 1.84
CA PRO A 179 -2.61 -17.15 1.02
C PRO A 179 -1.27 -17.67 1.56
N LEU A 180 -0.56 -16.84 2.33
CA LEU A 180 0.67 -17.23 3.04
C LEU A 180 0.34 -17.50 4.51
N GLN A 181 0.94 -18.54 5.07
CA GLN A 181 0.81 -18.88 6.50
C GLN A 181 1.71 -17.96 7.35
N ILE A 182 1.37 -16.67 7.39
CA ILE A 182 2.09 -15.68 8.19
C ILE A 182 1.77 -15.92 9.67
N ASN A 183 2.81 -16.13 10.49
CA ASN A 183 2.66 -16.31 11.92
C ASN A 183 2.45 -14.97 12.63
N GLU A 184 2.10 -15.02 13.92
CA GLU A 184 1.80 -13.83 14.73
C GLU A 184 3.00 -12.88 14.85
N GLU A 185 4.21 -13.43 14.98
CA GLU A 185 5.43 -12.64 15.14
C GLU A 185 5.73 -11.81 13.89
N LEU A 186 5.71 -12.46 12.72
CA LEU A 186 5.90 -11.77 11.44
C LEU A 186 4.76 -10.77 11.17
N ARG A 187 3.51 -11.15 11.46
CA ARG A 187 2.36 -10.27 11.30
C ARG A 187 2.50 -8.99 12.14
N SER A 188 2.86 -9.13 13.41
CA SER A 188 3.10 -8.00 14.31
C SER A 188 4.26 -7.13 13.84
N ARG A 189 5.34 -7.73 13.34
CA ARG A 189 6.48 -6.98 12.81
C ARG A 189 6.14 -6.21 11.55
N LEU A 190 5.36 -6.80 10.64
CA LEU A 190 4.87 -6.12 9.44
C LEU A 190 3.95 -4.95 9.81
N LEU A 191 3.03 -5.14 10.77
CA LEU A 191 2.20 -4.06 11.28
C LEU A 191 3.06 -2.90 11.80
N THR A 192 4.05 -3.20 12.65
CA THR A 192 4.99 -2.19 13.16
C THR A 192 5.77 -1.50 12.03
N LEU A 193 6.19 -2.24 11.00
CA LEU A 193 6.89 -1.66 9.85
C LEU A 193 6.00 -0.65 9.11
N PHE A 194 4.72 -0.96 8.89
CA PHE A 194 3.78 -0.03 8.25
C PHE A 194 3.45 1.18 9.12
N GLU A 195 3.26 1.00 10.43
CA GLU A 195 2.88 2.09 11.33
C GLU A 195 4.07 3.00 11.70
N ALA A 196 5.21 2.41 12.03
CA ALA A 196 6.36 3.10 12.63
C ALA A 196 7.67 3.01 11.84
N GLY A 197 7.73 2.28 10.73
CA GLY A 197 8.96 2.16 9.92
C GLY A 197 9.39 3.50 9.31
N ALA A 198 10.66 3.59 8.89
CA ALA A 198 11.25 4.80 8.33
C ALA A 198 10.42 5.34 7.14
N GLU A 199 10.18 6.65 7.10
CA GLU A 199 9.29 7.31 6.11
C GLU A 199 9.72 7.10 4.65
N THR A 200 10.99 6.87 4.43
CA THR A 200 11.59 6.73 3.10
C THR A 200 11.53 5.29 2.55
N ILE A 201 11.00 4.34 3.32
CA ILE A 201 10.74 2.98 2.81
C ILE A 201 9.72 3.06 1.66
N PRO A 202 9.96 2.40 0.50
CA PRO A 202 8.99 2.32 -0.59
C PRO A 202 7.86 1.33 -0.22
N PHE A 203 6.90 1.78 0.61
CA PHE A 203 5.86 0.94 1.22
C PHE A 203 4.95 0.22 0.22
N ASN A 204 4.92 0.64 -1.04
CA ASN A 204 4.27 -0.12 -2.11
C ASN A 204 4.88 -1.52 -2.29
N LEU A 205 6.18 -1.73 -2.03
CA LEU A 205 6.84 -3.02 -2.15
C LEU A 205 6.45 -3.97 -1.00
N PRO A 206 6.61 -3.64 0.30
CA PRO A 206 6.09 -4.48 1.37
C PRO A 206 4.59 -4.77 1.24
N LEU A 207 3.79 -3.81 0.77
CA LEU A 207 2.36 -3.99 0.53
C LEU A 207 2.09 -5.03 -0.58
N GLN A 208 2.81 -4.97 -1.69
CA GLN A 208 2.74 -5.99 -2.74
C GLN A 208 3.15 -7.37 -2.20
N GLY A 209 4.18 -7.41 -1.35
CA GLY A 209 4.67 -8.62 -0.72
C GLY A 209 3.59 -9.34 0.11
N ILE A 210 2.88 -8.63 1.00
CA ILE A 210 1.83 -9.25 1.84
C ILE A 210 0.59 -9.67 1.05
N LEU A 211 0.36 -9.09 -0.11
CA LEU A 211 -0.72 -9.46 -1.03
C LEU A 211 -0.36 -10.61 -1.97
N SER A 212 0.88 -11.03 -1.98
CA SER A 212 1.35 -12.09 -2.88
C SER A 212 0.88 -13.48 -2.44
N TYR A 213 0.81 -14.39 -3.40
CA TYR A 213 0.53 -15.82 -3.17
C TYR A 213 1.81 -16.65 -3.02
N SER A 214 2.97 -16.02 -2.89
CA SER A 214 4.27 -16.68 -2.89
C SER A 214 5.22 -16.03 -1.89
N TRP A 215 5.80 -16.85 -1.02
CA TRP A 215 6.84 -16.43 -0.10
C TRP A 215 8.06 -15.83 -0.80
N SER A 216 8.44 -16.39 -1.95
CA SER A 216 9.55 -15.85 -2.73
C SER A 216 9.26 -14.47 -3.30
N ALA A 217 8.02 -14.19 -3.69
CA ALA A 217 7.62 -12.85 -4.14
C ALA A 217 7.69 -11.84 -2.99
N MET A 218 7.14 -12.18 -1.82
CA MET A 218 7.22 -11.34 -0.63
C MET A 218 8.67 -11.04 -0.22
N PHE A 219 9.53 -12.06 -0.23
CA PHE A 219 10.96 -11.90 0.02
C PHE A 219 11.62 -10.97 -1.01
N LEU A 220 11.32 -11.15 -2.31
CA LEU A 220 11.88 -10.33 -3.37
C LEU A 220 11.44 -8.86 -3.29
N ASP A 221 10.23 -8.58 -2.85
CA ASP A 221 9.77 -7.21 -2.69
C ASP A 221 10.50 -6.50 -1.53
N LEU A 222 10.75 -7.19 -0.40
CA LEU A 222 11.61 -6.67 0.66
C LEU A 222 13.07 -6.53 0.20
N TYR A 223 13.57 -7.50 -0.60
CA TYR A 223 14.91 -7.39 -1.18
C TYR A 223 15.05 -6.17 -2.09
N ARG A 224 14.06 -5.83 -2.89
CA ARG A 224 14.03 -4.64 -3.75
C ARG A 224 14.11 -3.34 -2.96
N CYS A 225 13.54 -3.29 -1.75
CA CYS A 225 13.74 -2.15 -0.86
C CYS A 225 15.23 -1.95 -0.57
N LEU A 226 15.98 -3.02 -0.27
CA LEU A 226 17.42 -2.92 -0.03
C LEU A 226 18.21 -2.60 -1.33
N GLU A 227 17.80 -3.20 -2.45
CA GLU A 227 18.42 -2.99 -3.76
C GLU A 227 18.42 -1.51 -4.20
N GLN A 228 17.36 -0.78 -3.87
CA GLN A 228 17.26 0.66 -4.13
C GLN A 228 18.42 1.46 -3.51
N LEU A 229 18.97 0.99 -2.39
CA LEU A 229 20.01 1.69 -1.63
C LEU A 229 21.45 1.22 -1.93
N TYR A 230 21.65 0.32 -2.89
CA TYR A 230 22.97 -0.29 -3.17
C TYR A 230 24.08 0.70 -3.53
N THR A 231 23.72 1.83 -4.10
CA THR A 231 24.68 2.87 -4.47
C THR A 231 24.92 3.90 -3.38
N ALA A 232 24.03 3.97 -2.36
CA ALA A 232 23.94 5.07 -1.42
C ALA A 232 25.27 5.42 -0.73
N LEU A 233 25.95 4.44 -0.15
CA LEU A 233 27.18 4.68 0.60
C LEU A 233 28.34 5.15 -0.31
N LYS A 234 28.49 4.53 -1.49
CA LYS A 234 29.53 4.94 -2.46
C LYS A 234 29.27 6.32 -3.02
N LEU A 235 28.02 6.65 -3.30
CA LEU A 235 27.66 7.98 -3.80
C LEU A 235 27.81 9.05 -2.71
N LYS A 236 27.54 8.73 -1.45
CA LYS A 236 27.82 9.63 -0.33
C LYS A 236 29.32 9.99 -0.24
N GLU A 237 30.20 9.02 -0.41
CA GLU A 237 31.65 9.24 -0.47
C GLU A 237 32.06 10.05 -1.72
N LEU A 238 31.42 9.80 -2.88
CA LEU A 238 31.71 10.51 -4.12
C LEU A 238 31.31 11.98 -4.03
N VAL A 239 30.11 12.27 -3.56
CA VAL A 239 29.59 13.65 -3.42
C VAL A 239 30.38 14.46 -2.39
N ALA A 240 31.01 13.80 -1.41
CA ALA A 240 31.93 14.48 -0.50
C ALA A 240 33.18 15.06 -1.22
N LYS A 241 33.49 14.57 -2.41
CA LYS A 241 34.66 14.96 -3.22
C LYS A 241 34.30 15.79 -4.45
N LEU A 242 33.04 15.85 -4.84
CA LEU A 242 32.55 16.51 -6.03
C LEU A 242 31.42 17.49 -5.66
N PRO A 243 31.38 18.71 -6.24
CA PRO A 243 30.26 19.61 -6.09
C PRO A 243 29.06 19.03 -6.87
N PHE A 244 28.06 18.54 -6.14
CA PHE A 244 26.81 18.03 -6.68
C PHE A 244 25.64 18.50 -5.82
N GLU A 245 24.68 19.18 -6.44
CA GLU A 245 23.53 19.81 -5.72
C GLU A 245 22.27 18.94 -5.70
N GLY A 246 22.24 17.83 -6.44
CA GLY A 246 21.11 16.90 -6.48
C GLY A 246 21.08 15.91 -5.30
N SER A 247 20.03 15.07 -5.26
CA SER A 247 19.96 13.92 -4.36
C SER A 247 20.93 12.82 -4.80
N LEU A 248 21.33 11.94 -3.88
CA LEU A 248 22.14 10.76 -4.24
C LEU A 248 21.40 9.83 -5.20
N ALA A 249 20.08 9.77 -5.12
CA ALA A 249 19.24 9.00 -6.06
C ALA A 249 19.31 9.56 -7.48
N GLU A 250 19.27 10.89 -7.65
CA GLU A 250 19.47 11.55 -8.96
C GLU A 250 20.86 11.25 -9.53
N LEU A 251 21.89 11.28 -8.67
CA LEU A 251 23.24 10.93 -9.10
C LEU A 251 23.36 9.44 -9.50
N ALA A 252 22.73 8.53 -8.73
CA ALA A 252 22.68 7.11 -9.06
C ALA A 252 22.09 6.90 -10.46
N TYR A 253 20.93 7.53 -10.72
CA TYR A 253 20.27 7.48 -12.02
C TYR A 253 21.16 7.96 -13.16
N LEU A 254 21.85 9.10 -12.99
CA LEU A 254 22.76 9.63 -14.00
C LEU A 254 23.94 8.68 -14.28
N LEU A 255 24.57 8.15 -13.23
CA LEU A 255 25.72 7.24 -13.39
C LEU A 255 25.30 5.91 -14.04
N GLU A 256 24.12 5.40 -13.73
CA GLU A 256 23.60 4.18 -14.35
C GLU A 256 23.28 4.40 -15.83
N ASN A 257 22.57 5.48 -16.17
CA ASN A 257 22.15 5.74 -17.55
C ASN A 257 23.30 6.20 -18.46
N GLU A 258 24.17 7.10 -17.99
CA GLU A 258 25.20 7.69 -18.81
C GLU A 258 26.50 6.86 -18.86
N LEU A 259 26.82 6.18 -17.74
CA LEU A 259 28.07 5.43 -17.61
C LEU A 259 27.87 3.92 -17.48
N SER A 260 26.61 3.43 -17.47
CA SER A 260 26.27 2.03 -17.19
C SER A 260 26.91 1.50 -15.89
N TRP A 261 27.13 2.42 -14.93
CA TRP A 261 27.78 2.05 -13.68
C TRP A 261 26.78 1.44 -12.71
N ARG A 262 27.07 0.21 -12.31
CA ARG A 262 26.34 -0.50 -11.25
C ARG A 262 27.33 -1.12 -10.27
N PRO A 263 27.06 -1.04 -8.97
CA PRO A 263 27.87 -1.77 -8.00
C PRO A 263 27.65 -3.28 -8.16
N LYS A 264 28.65 -4.06 -7.71
CA LYS A 264 28.49 -5.49 -7.59
C LYS A 264 27.47 -5.81 -6.48
N GLU A 265 26.34 -6.44 -6.83
CA GLU A 265 25.16 -6.56 -5.98
C GLU A 265 25.46 -7.14 -4.59
N GLN A 266 26.19 -8.26 -4.50
CA GLN A 266 26.50 -8.88 -3.21
C GLN A 266 27.38 -7.98 -2.33
N ASP A 267 28.35 -7.27 -2.91
CA ASP A 267 29.25 -6.38 -2.16
C ASP A 267 28.47 -5.12 -1.71
N ALA A 268 27.56 -4.62 -2.53
CA ALA A 268 26.67 -3.52 -2.18
C ALA A 268 25.74 -3.89 -1.04
N LEU A 269 25.09 -5.07 -1.13
CA LEU A 269 24.25 -5.59 -0.06
C LEU A 269 25.06 -5.74 1.25
N ALA A 270 26.27 -6.27 1.18
CA ALA A 270 27.14 -6.37 2.38
C ALA A 270 27.45 -5.01 2.99
N SER A 271 27.67 -3.99 2.14
CA SER A 271 27.96 -2.64 2.60
C SER A 271 26.78 -1.99 3.31
N ILE A 272 25.55 -2.10 2.76
CA ILE A 272 24.37 -1.53 3.44
C ILE A 272 24.02 -2.30 4.70
N LEU A 273 24.14 -3.64 4.72
CA LEU A 273 23.93 -4.45 5.92
C LEU A 273 24.99 -4.19 7.02
N ALA A 274 26.15 -3.66 6.67
CA ALA A 274 27.13 -3.23 7.67
C ALA A 274 26.65 -2.03 8.49
N THR A 275 25.68 -1.25 8.00
CA THR A 275 25.07 -0.12 8.72
C THR A 275 24.02 -0.55 9.72
N THR A 276 23.49 -1.77 9.63
CA THR A 276 22.46 -2.30 10.53
C THR A 276 23.01 -2.62 11.90
N GLN A 277 22.11 -2.75 12.87
CA GLN A 277 22.45 -3.19 14.22
C GLN A 277 22.97 -4.63 14.20
N GLU A 278 23.78 -4.98 15.20
CA GLU A 278 24.29 -6.34 15.34
C GLU A 278 23.17 -7.37 15.53
N ALA A 279 22.13 -6.99 16.27
CA ALA A 279 20.95 -7.83 16.48
C ALA A 279 20.26 -8.19 15.15
N THR A 280 20.11 -7.23 14.22
CA THR A 280 19.55 -7.45 12.89
C THR A 280 20.38 -8.43 12.06
N ARG A 281 21.70 -8.27 12.07
CA ARG A 281 22.61 -9.23 11.39
C ARG A 281 22.56 -10.62 12.02
N LYS A 282 22.42 -10.70 13.35
CA LYS A 282 22.20 -11.96 14.06
C LYS A 282 20.90 -12.61 13.62
N ASN A 283 19.80 -11.86 13.56
CA ASN A 283 18.49 -12.37 13.11
C ASN A 283 18.56 -12.91 11.67
N ILE A 284 19.23 -12.18 10.76
CA ILE A 284 19.47 -12.66 9.39
C ILE A 284 20.21 -14.02 9.41
N LEU A 285 21.33 -14.11 10.11
CA LEU A 285 22.10 -15.36 10.13
C LEU A 285 21.33 -16.51 10.81
N SER A 286 20.57 -16.25 11.86
CA SER A 286 19.70 -17.25 12.52
C SER A 286 18.65 -17.81 11.57
N ALA A 287 18.11 -16.95 10.70
CA ALA A 287 17.12 -17.37 9.69
C ALA A 287 17.71 -18.30 8.60
N PHE A 288 19.03 -18.31 8.39
CA PHE A 288 19.68 -19.11 7.36
C PHE A 288 20.54 -20.26 7.89
N VAL A 289 21.06 -20.12 9.11
CA VAL A 289 22.01 -21.11 9.67
C VAL A 289 21.33 -21.88 10.80
N PRO A 290 21.27 -23.21 10.75
CA PRO A 290 20.54 -24.03 11.72
C PRO A 290 21.05 -23.90 13.16
N ASP A 291 22.37 -23.72 13.35
CA ASP A 291 22.98 -23.55 14.67
C ASP A 291 23.85 -22.31 14.71
N ILE A 292 23.25 -21.23 15.22
CA ILE A 292 23.92 -19.93 15.37
C ILE A 292 24.83 -19.87 16.60
N THR A 293 24.70 -20.79 17.55
CA THR A 293 25.47 -20.78 18.81
C THR A 293 26.97 -20.93 18.57
N VAL A 294 27.35 -21.48 17.41
CA VAL A 294 28.75 -21.63 16.98
C VAL A 294 29.33 -20.35 16.37
N ILE A 295 28.49 -19.32 16.14
CA ILE A 295 28.89 -18.09 15.47
C ILE A 295 29.10 -17.00 16.52
N ASN A 296 30.35 -16.58 16.72
CA ASN A 296 30.69 -15.52 17.65
C ASN A 296 30.61 -14.10 17.07
N GLU A 297 30.54 -13.98 15.74
CA GLU A 297 30.48 -12.70 15.01
C GLU A 297 29.43 -12.78 13.88
N TYR A 298 28.74 -11.67 13.66
CA TYR A 298 27.67 -11.57 12.66
C TYR A 298 28.08 -10.64 11.50
N PRO A 299 29.07 -11.02 10.66
CA PRO A 299 29.57 -10.17 9.61
C PRO A 299 28.54 -9.96 8.50
N SER A 300 28.40 -8.71 8.08
CA SER A 300 27.46 -8.33 7.00
C SER A 300 27.72 -9.06 5.69
N THR A 301 28.97 -9.43 5.42
CA THR A 301 29.35 -10.20 4.23
C THR A 301 28.74 -11.61 4.23
N LYS A 302 28.65 -12.28 5.38
CA LYS A 302 27.97 -13.58 5.50
C LYS A 302 26.45 -13.43 5.36
N CYS A 303 25.86 -12.40 6.00
CA CYS A 303 24.44 -12.08 5.82
C CYS A 303 24.10 -11.86 4.35
N ALA A 304 24.87 -10.99 3.68
CA ALA A 304 24.70 -10.71 2.26
C ALA A 304 24.84 -11.96 1.39
N ALA A 305 25.78 -12.84 1.67
CA ALA A 305 25.98 -14.07 0.90
C ALA A 305 24.76 -14.99 0.97
N HIS A 306 24.14 -15.18 2.15
CA HIS A 306 22.93 -15.99 2.31
C HIS A 306 21.73 -15.36 1.62
N VAL A 307 21.44 -14.09 1.88
CA VAL A 307 20.33 -13.36 1.27
C VAL A 307 20.45 -13.32 -0.26
N TYR A 308 21.65 -13.02 -0.78
CA TYR A 308 21.91 -12.96 -2.21
C TYR A 308 21.81 -14.35 -2.89
N LYS A 309 22.27 -15.40 -2.22
CA LYS A 309 22.09 -16.77 -2.71
C LYS A 309 20.62 -17.15 -2.83
N LEU A 310 19.81 -16.86 -1.81
CA LEU A 310 18.37 -17.13 -1.85
C LEU A 310 17.69 -16.33 -2.97
N ARG A 311 18.00 -15.03 -3.10
CA ARG A 311 17.46 -14.18 -4.19
C ARG A 311 17.76 -14.81 -5.56
N ASN A 312 19.01 -15.21 -5.78
CA ASN A 312 19.41 -15.76 -7.06
C ASN A 312 18.74 -17.11 -7.39
N SER A 313 18.40 -17.91 -6.39
CA SER A 313 17.66 -19.17 -6.58
C SER A 313 16.22 -18.96 -7.06
N HIS A 314 15.64 -17.78 -6.79
CA HIS A 314 14.28 -17.43 -7.19
C HIS A 314 14.18 -16.51 -8.42
N VAL A 315 15.26 -15.78 -8.74
CA VAL A 315 15.27 -14.86 -9.91
C VAL A 315 15.82 -15.55 -11.17
N HIS A 316 16.83 -16.41 -11.02
CA HIS A 316 17.48 -17.05 -12.16
C HIS A 316 17.02 -18.47 -12.35
N PHE A 317 16.18 -18.71 -13.36
CA PHE A 317 15.77 -20.05 -13.75
C PHE A 317 16.82 -20.68 -14.67
N ARG A 318 17.80 -21.37 -14.06
CA ARG A 318 18.86 -22.10 -14.78
C ARG A 318 18.75 -23.58 -14.53
N PRO A 319 19.03 -24.48 -15.53
CA PRO A 319 18.94 -25.93 -15.34
C PRO A 319 19.78 -26.49 -14.19
N ALA A 320 20.89 -25.83 -13.88
CA ALA A 320 21.78 -26.18 -12.76
C ALA A 320 21.35 -25.63 -11.40
N MET A 321 20.35 -24.74 -11.35
CA MET A 321 19.84 -24.14 -10.11
C MET A 321 18.45 -24.69 -9.83
N LYS A 322 18.33 -25.46 -8.76
CA LYS A 322 17.01 -25.85 -8.23
C LYS A 322 16.52 -24.72 -7.33
N ALA A 323 15.28 -24.29 -7.54
CA ALA A 323 14.62 -23.40 -6.59
C ALA A 323 14.58 -24.09 -5.22
N GLU A 324 15.01 -23.38 -4.19
CA GLU A 324 15.01 -23.90 -2.82
C GLU A 324 13.57 -23.85 -2.29
N THR A 325 12.98 -25.03 -2.05
CA THR A 325 11.65 -25.12 -1.45
C THR A 325 11.81 -25.12 0.07
N LEU A 326 11.39 -24.04 0.69
CA LEU A 326 11.45 -23.86 2.15
C LEU A 326 10.04 -23.99 2.75
N PRO A 327 9.90 -24.57 3.97
CA PRO A 327 8.63 -24.61 4.68
C PRO A 327 8.21 -23.22 5.14
N SER A 328 6.90 -23.02 5.41
CA SER A 328 6.35 -21.72 5.82
C SER A 328 6.99 -21.17 7.09
N GLU A 329 7.33 -22.02 8.04
CA GLU A 329 8.01 -21.63 9.28
C GLU A 329 9.35 -20.93 8.98
N LYS A 330 10.11 -21.52 8.05
CA LYS A 330 11.41 -20.97 7.65
C LYS A 330 11.26 -19.66 6.87
N TRP A 331 10.24 -19.56 6.05
CA TRP A 331 9.92 -18.32 5.37
C TRP A 331 9.53 -17.21 6.35
N ASN A 332 8.75 -17.50 7.40
CA ASN A 332 8.42 -16.53 8.44
C ASN A 332 9.68 -15.96 9.08
N GLU A 333 10.66 -16.79 9.44
CA GLU A 333 11.94 -16.34 10.02
C GLU A 333 12.73 -15.45 9.05
N ILE A 334 12.83 -15.85 7.78
CA ILE A 334 13.57 -15.10 6.75
C ILE A 334 12.92 -13.75 6.48
N VAL A 335 11.60 -13.72 6.28
CA VAL A 335 10.86 -12.50 5.98
C VAL A 335 10.87 -11.54 7.18
N LEU A 336 10.76 -12.08 8.41
CA LEU A 336 10.92 -11.29 9.64
C LEU A 336 12.28 -10.59 9.69
N ALA A 337 13.37 -11.33 9.48
CA ALA A 337 14.71 -10.77 9.47
C ALA A 337 14.92 -9.76 8.32
N MET A 338 14.25 -9.95 7.19
CA MET A 338 14.27 -8.97 6.08
C MET A 338 13.51 -7.70 6.41
N CYS A 339 12.40 -7.77 7.15
CA CYS A 339 11.70 -6.58 7.65
C CYS A 339 12.61 -5.75 8.59
N ASP A 340 13.32 -6.42 9.51
CA ASP A 340 14.30 -5.76 10.39
C ASP A 340 15.43 -5.11 9.59
N ALA A 341 15.94 -5.80 8.57
CA ALA A 341 17.01 -5.27 7.72
C ALA A 341 16.55 -4.03 6.92
N VAL A 342 15.35 -4.07 6.35
CA VAL A 342 14.78 -2.93 5.60
C VAL A 342 14.64 -1.73 6.52
N ASP A 343 14.01 -1.90 7.67
CA ASP A 343 13.78 -0.81 8.63
C ASP A 343 15.08 -0.17 9.10
N ASP A 344 16.03 -0.99 9.61
CA ASP A 344 17.34 -0.52 10.06
C ASP A 344 18.13 0.23 8.98
N VAL A 345 18.15 -0.29 7.75
CA VAL A 345 18.89 0.32 6.65
C VAL A 345 18.27 1.65 6.27
N TYR A 346 16.94 1.71 6.16
CA TYR A 346 16.26 2.96 5.80
C TYR A 346 16.33 4.01 6.90
N GLU A 347 16.29 3.62 8.16
CA GLU A 347 16.50 4.53 9.29
C GLU A 347 17.89 5.19 9.22
N LYS A 348 18.93 4.45 8.80
CA LYS A 348 20.32 4.93 8.76
C LYS A 348 20.68 5.74 7.52
N ILE A 349 20.21 5.32 6.34
CA ILE A 349 20.68 5.88 5.07
C ILE A 349 19.56 6.30 4.11
N GLY A 350 18.30 5.96 4.36
CA GLY A 350 17.19 6.23 3.44
C GLY A 350 16.99 7.72 3.19
N ALA A 351 16.91 8.53 4.23
CA ALA A 351 16.73 9.96 4.13
C ALA A 351 17.91 10.66 3.41
N ASP A 352 19.14 10.25 3.73
CA ASP A 352 20.34 10.78 3.08
C ASP A 352 20.38 10.49 1.57
N PHE A 353 19.83 9.34 1.16
CA PHE A 353 19.83 8.91 -0.24
C PHE A 353 18.74 9.60 -1.06
N LEU A 354 17.53 9.73 -0.52
CA LEU A 354 16.35 10.20 -1.25
C LEU A 354 16.14 11.71 -1.19
N ASN A 355 16.58 12.37 -0.10
CA ASN A 355 16.40 13.80 0.07
C ASN A 355 17.51 14.60 -0.63
N LYS A 356 17.14 15.72 -1.28
CA LYS A 356 18.11 16.68 -1.80
C LYS A 356 18.88 17.29 -0.63
N LYS A 357 20.22 17.42 -0.77
CA LYS A 357 21.00 18.22 0.16
C LYS A 357 20.40 19.62 0.23
N GLN A 358 19.93 20.04 1.39
CA GLN A 358 19.72 21.48 1.63
C GLN A 358 21.13 22.12 1.53
N SER A 359 21.30 22.98 0.53
CA SER A 359 22.51 23.80 0.42
C SER A 359 22.65 24.60 1.71
N SER A 360 23.62 24.26 2.54
CA SER A 360 24.01 25.14 3.65
C SER A 360 24.32 26.52 3.02
N PRO A 361 23.76 27.63 3.52
CA PRO A 361 24.17 28.93 3.04
C PRO A 361 25.68 29.04 3.19
N ILE A 362 26.33 29.29 2.09
CA ILE A 362 27.78 29.61 2.05
C ILE A 362 27.91 30.84 2.98
N ALA A 363 28.56 30.65 4.13
CA ALA A 363 28.92 31.78 4.97
C ALA A 363 29.94 32.60 4.15
N GLU A 364 29.48 33.83 3.76
CA GLU A 364 30.35 34.86 3.19
C GLU A 364 31.42 35.33 4.19
#